data_36c24d774bfb31710ec966f0168e59e5
#
_entry.id   36c24d774bfb31710ec966f0168e59e5
#
_cell.length_a   1.000
_cell.length_b   1.000
_cell.length_c   1.000
_cell.angle_alpha   90.00
_cell.angle_beta   90.00
_cell.angle_gamma   90.00
#
_symmetry.space_group_name_H-M   'P 1'
#
loop_
_entity.id
_entity.type
_entity.pdbx_description
1 polymer ?
#
loop_
_entity_poly.entity_id
_entity_poly.type
_entity_poly.pdbx_seq_one_letter_code
_entity_poly.pdbx_strand_id
1 'polypeptide(L)'
;GSAENAEHCDEHWKKYYQENEVNCFNFHEFSKTTQFYQLHHEWAETHEVHAEQNAIAYAAKNGISTRDSILYVTYSPCIHCAKLISQASIKEVRFLHKYDRDCEGIKFLENCNIKCTQIEGV
;
A
#
# COMPACT_ATOMS: atom_id res chain seq x y z
N GLY A 1 1.72 0.37 5.85
CA GLY A 1 2.27 0.01 7.14
C GLY A 1 1.61 -1.17 7.80
N SER A 2 2.06 -1.49 8.98
CA SER A 2 1.52 -2.59 9.78
C SER A 2 0.37 -2.13 10.66
N ALA A 3 -0.57 -3.03 10.97
CA ALA A 3 -1.62 -2.77 11.94
C ALA A 3 -1.02 -2.61 13.34
N GLU A 4 -1.76 -1.94 14.24
CA GLU A 4 -1.35 -1.78 15.63
C GLU A 4 -1.08 -3.13 16.29
N ASN A 5 0.03 -3.27 17.00
CA ASN A 5 0.48 -4.49 17.66
C ASN A 5 0.85 -5.65 16.72
N ALA A 6 0.91 -5.41 15.41
CA ALA A 6 1.38 -6.40 14.46
C ALA A 6 2.90 -6.29 14.24
N GLU A 7 3.50 -7.39 13.80
CA GLU A 7 4.92 -7.44 13.47
C GLU A 7 5.24 -6.52 12.29
N HIS A 8 6.33 -5.76 12.38
CA HIS A 8 6.79 -4.93 11.28
C HIS A 8 7.43 -5.77 10.17
N CYS A 9 7.26 -5.32 8.93
CA CYS A 9 7.78 -6.01 7.75
C CYS A 9 9.27 -6.31 7.85
N ASP A 10 10.11 -5.33 8.22
CA ASP A 10 11.56 -5.53 8.32
C ASP A 10 11.94 -6.58 9.37
N GLU A 11 11.27 -6.56 10.52
CA GLU A 11 11.51 -7.51 11.58
C GLU A 11 11.15 -8.94 11.14
N HIS A 12 10.00 -9.07 10.47
CA HIS A 12 9.53 -10.35 9.97
C HIS A 12 10.54 -10.98 8.99
N TRP A 13 11.02 -10.20 8.00
CA TRP A 13 11.91 -10.74 6.96
C TRP A 13 13.31 -11.00 7.43
N LYS A 14 13.83 -10.23 8.38
CA LYS A 14 15.12 -10.51 9.02
C LYS A 14 15.07 -11.82 9.78
N LYS A 15 14.00 -12.05 10.52
CA LYS A 15 13.78 -13.29 11.26
C LYS A 15 13.65 -14.47 10.31
N TYR A 16 12.87 -14.34 9.22
CA TYR A 16 12.73 -15.37 8.20
C TYR A 16 14.06 -15.75 7.60
N TYR A 17 14.88 -14.77 7.23
CA TYR A 17 16.21 -15.01 6.67
C TYR A 17 17.09 -15.83 7.63
N GLN A 18 17.06 -15.53 8.91
CA GLN A 18 17.85 -16.24 9.92
C GLN A 18 17.38 -17.67 10.14
N GLU A 19 16.07 -17.91 10.11
CA GLU A 19 15.47 -19.21 10.44
C GLU A 19 15.44 -20.20 9.28
N ASN A 20 15.42 -19.73 8.03
CA ASN A 20 15.15 -20.58 6.87
C ASN A 20 16.35 -20.87 5.97
N GLU A 21 17.56 -20.55 6.38
CA GLU A 21 18.80 -20.85 5.63
C GLU A 21 18.70 -20.48 4.15
N VAL A 22 18.33 -19.23 3.87
CA VAL A 22 18.16 -18.76 2.51
C VAL A 22 19.48 -18.77 1.76
N ASN A 23 19.49 -19.26 0.51
CA ASN A 23 20.68 -19.38 -0.33
C ASN A 23 21.12 -18.03 -0.90
N CYS A 24 21.47 -17.10 -0.02
CA CYS A 24 21.99 -15.76 -0.34
C CYS A 24 23.06 -15.38 0.68
N PHE A 25 24.00 -14.50 0.27
CA PHE A 25 25.08 -14.06 1.16
C PHE A 25 24.58 -13.28 2.37
N ASN A 26 23.52 -12.50 2.22
CA ASN A 26 22.97 -11.69 3.28
C ASN A 26 21.52 -11.29 2.96
N PHE A 27 20.86 -10.72 3.97
CA PHE A 27 19.47 -10.29 3.84
C PHE A 27 19.27 -9.28 2.71
N HIS A 28 20.23 -8.38 2.48
CA HIS A 28 20.12 -7.38 1.42
C HIS A 28 20.04 -8.03 0.03
N GLU A 29 20.87 -9.03 -0.24
CA GLU A 29 20.80 -9.78 -1.50
C GLU A 29 19.54 -10.59 -1.62
N PHE A 30 19.12 -11.25 -0.53
CA PHE A 30 17.85 -11.98 -0.49
C PHE A 30 16.67 -11.08 -0.83
N SER A 31 16.65 -9.84 -0.31
CA SER A 31 15.55 -8.90 -0.55
C SER A 31 15.41 -8.47 -2.02
N LYS A 32 16.43 -8.71 -2.85
CA LYS A 32 16.40 -8.42 -4.30
C LYS A 32 15.95 -9.62 -5.14
N THR A 33 15.72 -10.78 -4.55
CA THR A 33 15.38 -11.99 -5.29
C THR A 33 13.90 -12.07 -5.63
N THR A 34 13.56 -12.83 -6.68
CA THR A 34 12.16 -13.12 -7.03
C THR A 34 11.46 -13.88 -5.91
N GLN A 35 12.20 -14.79 -5.24
CA GLN A 35 11.67 -15.53 -4.10
C GLN A 35 11.21 -14.60 -2.99
N PHE A 36 12.02 -13.61 -2.62
CA PHE A 36 11.65 -12.61 -1.62
C PHE A 36 10.42 -11.83 -2.06
N TYR A 37 10.38 -11.39 -3.32
CA TYR A 37 9.24 -10.62 -3.84
C TYR A 37 7.93 -11.38 -3.67
N GLN A 38 7.90 -12.65 -4.05
CA GLN A 38 6.70 -13.48 -3.93
C GLN A 38 6.30 -13.71 -2.49
N LEU A 39 7.26 -14.05 -1.62
CA LEU A 39 7.00 -14.27 -0.20
C LEU A 39 6.52 -13.00 0.49
N HIS A 40 7.14 -11.86 0.18
CA HIS A 40 6.75 -10.57 0.75
C HIS A 40 5.33 -10.18 0.31
N HIS A 41 5.00 -10.39 -0.96
CA HIS A 41 3.67 -10.09 -1.48
C HIS A 41 2.59 -10.90 -0.74
N GLU A 42 2.80 -12.20 -0.57
CA GLU A 42 1.87 -13.07 0.16
C GLU A 42 1.73 -12.67 1.63
N TRP A 43 2.86 -12.36 2.28
CA TRP A 43 2.85 -11.92 3.67
C TRP A 43 2.13 -10.59 3.83
N ALA A 44 2.40 -9.64 2.96
CA ALA A 44 1.80 -8.30 3.01
C ALA A 44 0.28 -8.34 2.84
N GLU A 45 -0.25 -9.24 2.00
CA GLU A 45 -1.70 -9.40 1.83
C GLU A 45 -2.41 -9.78 3.13
N THR A 46 -1.74 -10.51 4.01
CA THR A 46 -2.34 -11.00 5.26
C THR A 46 -1.94 -10.23 6.50
N HIS A 47 -0.84 -9.46 6.46
CA HIS A 47 -0.27 -8.83 7.66
C HIS A 47 -0.17 -7.31 7.58
N GLU A 48 -0.10 -6.73 6.40
CA GLU A 48 0.02 -5.29 6.26
C GLU A 48 -1.32 -4.63 5.95
N VAL A 49 -1.50 -3.45 6.52
CA VAL A 49 -2.63 -2.57 6.20
C VAL A 49 -2.09 -1.42 5.36
N HIS A 50 -2.67 -1.21 4.19
CA HIS A 50 -2.25 -0.14 3.30
C HIS A 50 -2.56 1.24 3.90
N ALA A 51 -1.75 2.25 3.56
CA ALA A 51 -1.92 3.60 4.09
C ALA A 51 -3.31 4.17 3.79
N GLU A 52 -3.85 3.89 2.60
CA GLU A 52 -5.20 4.31 2.21
C GLU A 52 -6.27 3.69 3.11
N GLN A 53 -6.13 2.40 3.42
CA GLN A 53 -7.04 1.70 4.32
C GLN A 53 -6.96 2.28 5.73
N ASN A 54 -5.75 2.54 6.22
CA ASN A 54 -5.54 3.17 7.53
C ASN A 54 -6.20 4.54 7.61
N ALA A 55 -6.03 5.37 6.59
CA ALA A 55 -6.58 6.73 6.57
C ALA A 55 -8.12 6.72 6.59
N ILE A 56 -8.74 5.87 5.78
CA ILE A 56 -10.19 5.75 5.68
C ILE A 56 -10.76 5.18 6.98
N ALA A 57 -10.14 4.15 7.52
CA ALA A 57 -10.57 3.55 8.78
C ALA A 57 -10.42 4.55 9.95
N TYR A 58 -9.35 5.33 9.99
CA TYR A 58 -9.16 6.39 10.98
C TYR A 58 -10.29 7.42 10.91
N ALA A 59 -10.63 7.87 9.71
CA ALA A 59 -11.74 8.81 9.52
C ALA A 59 -13.05 8.22 10.03
N ALA A 60 -13.34 6.96 9.68
CA ALA A 60 -14.55 6.27 10.14
C ALA A 60 -14.61 6.17 11.66
N LYS A 61 -13.48 5.76 12.28
CA LYS A 61 -13.37 5.60 13.73
C LYS A 61 -13.61 6.90 14.49
N ASN A 62 -13.19 8.02 13.91
CA ASN A 62 -13.25 9.34 14.56
C ASN A 62 -14.42 10.20 14.08
N GLY A 63 -15.35 9.65 13.31
CA GLY A 63 -16.53 10.38 12.84
C GLY A 63 -16.20 11.48 11.83
N ILE A 64 -15.11 11.34 11.08
CA ILE A 64 -14.70 12.32 10.07
C ILE A 64 -15.21 11.87 8.72
N SER A 65 -16.01 12.70 8.04
CA SER A 65 -16.50 12.38 6.70
C SER A 65 -15.38 12.46 5.68
N THR A 66 -15.30 11.43 4.82
CA THR A 66 -14.37 11.40 3.69
C THR A 66 -15.00 11.95 2.40
N ARG A 67 -16.28 12.27 2.43
CA ARG A 67 -17.00 12.78 1.25
C ARG A 67 -16.34 14.07 0.73
N ASP A 68 -16.08 14.08 -0.58
CA ASP A 68 -15.48 15.21 -1.31
C ASP A 68 -14.09 15.61 -0.82
N SER A 69 -13.40 14.70 -0.13
CA SER A 69 -12.04 14.91 0.35
C SER A 69 -11.00 14.65 -0.73
N ILE A 70 -9.78 15.07 -0.46
CA ILE A 70 -8.60 14.78 -1.29
C ILE A 70 -7.70 13.85 -0.48
N LEU A 71 -7.30 12.73 -1.08
CA LEU A 71 -6.40 11.77 -0.45
C LEU A 71 -4.98 11.96 -0.99
N TYR A 72 -4.04 12.17 -0.09
CA TYR A 72 -2.61 12.25 -0.41
C TYR A 72 -1.94 10.94 -0.01
N VAL A 73 -1.25 10.32 -0.96
CA VAL A 73 -0.55 9.06 -0.72
C VAL A 73 0.84 9.10 -1.36
N THR A 74 1.75 8.29 -0.84
CA THR A 74 3.10 8.21 -1.39
C THR A 74 3.12 7.50 -2.74
N TYR A 75 2.51 6.33 -2.81
CA TYR A 75 2.41 5.53 -4.04
C TYR A 75 0.97 5.47 -4.52
N SER A 76 0.82 5.38 -5.85
CA SER A 76 -0.51 5.24 -6.46
C SER A 76 -1.25 4.03 -5.87
N PRO A 77 -2.58 4.14 -5.64
CA PRO A 77 -3.32 3.07 -4.98
C PRO A 77 -3.46 1.82 -5.85
N CYS A 78 -3.44 0.66 -5.19
CA CYS A 78 -3.76 -0.61 -5.85
C CYS A 78 -5.26 -0.70 -6.12
N ILE A 79 -5.68 -1.73 -6.86
CA ILE A 79 -7.10 -1.91 -7.20
C ILE A 79 -7.99 -2.05 -5.96
N HIS A 80 -7.53 -2.73 -4.93
CA HIS A 80 -8.30 -2.92 -3.69
C HIS A 80 -8.52 -1.59 -2.96
N CYS A 81 -7.46 -0.80 -2.83
CA CYS A 81 -7.56 0.54 -2.21
C CYS A 81 -8.39 1.49 -3.07
N ALA A 82 -8.27 1.39 -4.40
CA ALA A 82 -9.07 2.21 -5.32
C ALA A 82 -10.56 1.97 -5.14
N LYS A 83 -10.98 0.72 -5.00
CA LYS A 83 -12.38 0.38 -4.74
C LYS A 83 -12.87 1.00 -3.42
N LEU A 84 -12.06 0.92 -2.39
CA LEU A 84 -12.39 1.51 -1.09
C LEU A 84 -12.47 3.03 -1.17
N ILE A 85 -11.54 3.66 -1.87
CA ILE A 85 -11.52 5.12 -2.09
C ILE A 85 -12.81 5.58 -2.79
N SER A 86 -13.25 4.85 -3.82
CA SER A 86 -14.48 5.19 -4.53
C SER A 86 -15.70 5.10 -3.63
N GLN A 87 -15.77 4.07 -2.79
CA GLN A 87 -16.89 3.90 -1.85
C GLN A 87 -16.89 4.91 -0.71
N ALA A 88 -15.73 5.47 -0.37
CA ALA A 88 -15.61 6.52 0.63
C ALA A 88 -15.98 7.92 0.09
N SER A 89 -16.34 8.03 -1.18
CA SER A 89 -16.70 9.29 -1.86
C SER A 89 -15.57 10.33 -1.86
N ILE A 90 -14.33 9.86 -1.87
CA ILE A 90 -13.16 10.73 -2.05
C ILE A 90 -13.16 11.24 -3.48
N LYS A 91 -12.97 12.53 -3.68
CA LYS A 91 -13.09 13.13 -5.02
C LYS A 91 -11.81 13.16 -5.83
N GLU A 92 -10.66 13.12 -5.16
CA GLU A 92 -9.36 13.24 -5.82
C GLU A 92 -8.29 12.48 -5.03
N VAL A 93 -7.35 11.88 -5.74
CA VAL A 93 -6.16 11.23 -5.17
C VAL A 93 -4.93 11.92 -5.73
N ARG A 94 -4.01 12.31 -4.86
CA ARG A 94 -2.72 12.88 -5.22
C ARG A 94 -1.61 12.00 -4.68
N PHE A 95 -0.70 11.57 -5.56
CA PHE A 95 0.37 10.63 -5.20
C PHE A 95 1.73 11.13 -5.71
N LEU A 96 2.81 10.70 -5.04
CA LEU A 96 4.18 11.05 -5.42
C LEU A 96 4.73 10.10 -6.47
N HIS A 97 4.55 8.80 -6.27
CA HIS A 97 5.14 7.77 -7.11
C HIS A 97 4.07 6.87 -7.71
N LYS A 98 4.23 6.54 -8.98
CA LYS A 98 3.35 5.62 -9.67
C LYS A 98 3.99 4.23 -9.67
N TYR A 99 3.20 3.20 -9.33
CA TYR A 99 3.63 1.82 -9.50
C TYR A 99 3.67 1.47 -10.99
N ASP A 100 4.84 1.09 -11.50
CA ASP A 100 5.01 0.73 -12.90
C ASP A 100 4.27 -0.56 -13.27
N ARG A 101 4.09 -1.45 -12.30
CA ARG A 101 3.49 -2.77 -12.51
C ARG A 101 1.99 -2.84 -12.26
N ASP A 102 1.41 -1.82 -11.64
CA ASP A 102 0.00 -1.81 -11.26
C ASP A 102 -0.63 -0.44 -11.54
N CYS A 103 -1.26 -0.34 -12.70
CA CYS A 103 -2.03 0.85 -13.08
C CYS A 103 -3.54 0.63 -12.94
N GLU A 104 -3.98 -0.54 -12.49
CA GLU A 104 -5.40 -0.89 -12.43
C GLU A 104 -6.17 -0.02 -11.44
N GLY A 105 -5.53 0.35 -10.32
CA GLY A 105 -6.15 1.23 -9.33
C GLY A 105 -6.46 2.61 -9.89
N ILE A 106 -5.51 3.21 -10.60
CA ILE A 106 -5.69 4.53 -11.23
C ILE A 106 -6.79 4.45 -12.30
N LYS A 107 -6.76 3.42 -13.15
CA LYS A 107 -7.79 3.23 -14.18
C LYS A 107 -9.18 3.10 -13.57
N PHE A 108 -9.30 2.33 -12.50
CA PHE A 108 -10.57 2.18 -11.80
C PHE A 108 -11.09 3.51 -11.29
N LEU A 109 -10.23 4.30 -10.63
CA LEU A 109 -10.61 5.60 -10.08
C LEU A 109 -11.01 6.59 -11.18
N GLU A 110 -10.26 6.64 -12.27
CA GLU A 110 -10.60 7.52 -13.40
C GLU A 110 -11.93 7.14 -14.03
N ASN A 111 -12.24 5.84 -14.13
CA ASN A 111 -13.53 5.37 -14.60
C ASN A 111 -14.67 5.75 -13.65
N CYS A 112 -14.37 5.99 -12.38
CA CYS A 112 -15.32 6.48 -11.38
C CYS A 112 -15.38 8.02 -11.32
N ASN A 113 -14.73 8.72 -12.25
CA ASN A 113 -14.61 10.18 -12.28
C ASN A 113 -13.86 10.76 -11.07
N ILE A 114 -12.95 9.98 -10.51
CA ILE A 114 -12.07 10.44 -9.43
C ILE A 114 -10.74 10.84 -10.06
N LYS A 115 -10.37 12.09 -9.88
CA LYS A 115 -9.14 12.64 -10.46
C LYS A 115 -7.92 12.05 -9.74
N CYS A 116 -6.95 11.54 -10.51
CA CYS A 116 -5.69 11.04 -9.98
C CYS A 116 -4.56 11.90 -10.54
N THR A 117 -3.81 12.54 -9.65
CA THR A 117 -2.75 13.48 -10.02
C THR A 117 -1.45 13.06 -9.39
N GLN A 118 -0.42 12.91 -10.20
CA GLN A 118 0.94 12.73 -9.69
C GLN A 118 1.51 14.10 -9.35
N ILE A 119 1.96 14.28 -8.11
CA ILE A 119 2.51 15.53 -7.63
C ILE A 119 4.02 15.41 -7.51
N GLU A 120 4.74 16.54 -7.59
CA GLU A 120 6.17 16.56 -7.40
C GLU A 120 6.50 16.48 -5.91
N GLY A 121 7.55 15.71 -5.60
CA GLY A 121 8.07 15.63 -4.24
C GLY A 121 8.65 16.98 -3.80
N VAL A 122 8.53 17.23 -2.51
CA VAL A 122 9.09 18.44 -1.89
C VAL A 122 10.54 18.20 -1.49
#